data_b9ba9713f28b736ea40ca14298db8f3b
#
_entry.id   b9ba9713f28b736ea40ca14298db8f3b
#
_cell.length_a   1.000
_cell.length_b   1.000
_cell.length_c   1.000
_cell.angle_alpha   90.00
_cell.angle_beta   90.00
_cell.angle_gamma   90.00
#
_symmetry.space_group_name_H-M   'P 1'
#
loop_
_entity.id
_entity.type
_entity.pdbx_description
1 polymer ?
#
loop_
_entity_poly.entity_id
_entity_poly.type
_entity_poly.pdbx_seq_one_letter_code
_entity_poly.pdbx_strand_id
1 'polypeptide(L)'
;DNLAPFSDLQRNFGMGAIQNLTKNGYLVLIQHPVTTEYEDNFKHIQETIDAIKELSMPVMWIMPNMDAGSDGINKGIRQFREGENPKFVHFFKSLPIEYYAPLLNNAACILGNSSSGIRESEYLGTPAVNIGTRQHGRERGGNVIDVGYNRAEIVDTVKIQIEHGKYKSDYLYGDGHASSKIVNILQNCELVSQKKITY
;
A
#
# COMPACT_ATOMS: atom_id res chain seq x y z
N ASP A 1 -19.40 -4.26 10.81
CA ASP A 1 -19.41 -2.79 11.03
C ASP A 1 -18.81 -2.30 12.35
N ASN A 2 -18.06 -3.15 13.06
CA ASN A 2 -17.30 -2.73 14.24
C ASN A 2 -15.87 -2.37 13.84
N LEU A 3 -15.72 -1.26 13.15
CA LEU A 3 -14.43 -0.59 13.07
C LEU A 3 -14.19 0.04 14.44
N ALA A 4 -13.15 -0.41 15.15
CA ALA A 4 -12.63 0.39 16.27
C ALA A 4 -12.52 1.83 15.76
N PRO A 5 -12.93 2.84 16.54
CA PRO A 5 -12.85 4.21 16.09
C PRO A 5 -11.45 4.48 15.55
N PHE A 6 -11.32 5.06 14.37
CA PHE A 6 -9.99 5.38 13.78
C PHE A 6 -9.13 6.21 14.73
N SER A 7 -9.75 6.96 15.65
CA SER A 7 -9.07 7.68 16.72
C SER A 7 -8.31 6.73 17.67
N ASP A 8 -8.87 5.57 17.99
CA ASP A 8 -8.21 4.60 18.87
C ASP A 8 -7.05 3.91 18.16
N LEU A 9 -7.20 3.62 16.86
CA LEU A 9 -6.11 3.14 16.03
C LEU A 9 -4.92 4.11 16.07
N GLN A 10 -5.17 5.41 15.85
CA GLN A 10 -4.12 6.42 15.82
C GLN A 10 -3.50 6.68 17.20
N ARG A 11 -4.25 6.54 18.28
CA ARG A 11 -3.74 6.69 19.66
C ARG A 11 -2.88 5.52 20.09
N ASN A 12 -3.22 4.31 19.69
CA ASN A 12 -2.54 3.08 20.09
C ASN A 12 -1.36 2.74 19.19
N PHE A 13 -1.36 3.23 17.94
CA PHE A 13 -0.35 2.92 16.95
C PHE A 13 0.17 4.18 16.26
N GLY A 14 1.47 4.19 15.96
CA GLY A 14 2.08 5.21 15.13
C GLY A 14 2.39 6.52 15.85
N MET A 15 2.58 7.56 15.05
CA MET A 15 2.94 8.91 15.49
C MET A 15 2.47 9.96 14.49
N GLY A 16 2.23 11.16 14.97
CA GLY A 16 1.73 12.28 14.17
C GLY A 16 0.40 12.82 14.70
N ALA A 17 -0.19 13.77 13.99
CA ALA A 17 -1.47 14.32 14.37
C ALA A 17 -2.60 13.27 14.20
N ILE A 18 -3.52 13.24 15.17
CA ILE A 18 -4.72 12.41 15.04
C ILE A 18 -5.65 13.07 14.02
N GLN A 19 -6.05 12.28 13.02
CA GLN A 19 -6.94 12.72 11.96
C GLN A 19 -8.39 12.32 12.26
N ASN A 20 -9.32 13.17 11.91
CA ASN A 20 -10.73 12.77 11.89
C ASN A 20 -11.01 12.06 10.56
N LEU A 21 -10.85 10.73 10.57
CA LEU A 21 -11.00 9.90 9.38
C LEU A 21 -12.46 9.59 9.11
N THR A 22 -12.89 9.91 7.90
CA THR A 22 -14.18 9.48 7.36
C THR A 22 -13.95 8.43 6.28
N LYS A 23 -14.93 7.58 6.06
CA LYS A 23 -14.89 6.60 4.97
C LYS A 23 -14.67 7.33 3.63
N ASN A 24 -13.73 6.84 2.84
CA ASN A 24 -13.29 7.44 1.56
C ASN A 24 -12.76 8.88 1.68
N GLY A 25 -12.37 9.32 2.87
CA GLY A 25 -11.86 10.67 3.12
C GLY A 25 -10.35 10.74 3.41
N TYR A 26 -9.60 9.67 3.19
CA TYR A 26 -8.16 9.60 3.44
C TYR A 26 -7.44 8.67 2.46
N LEU A 27 -6.13 8.85 2.39
CA LEU A 27 -5.22 8.04 1.60
C LEU A 27 -4.44 7.07 2.49
N VAL A 28 -4.15 5.88 1.98
CA VAL A 28 -3.15 4.97 2.56
C VAL A 28 -1.90 5.04 1.70
N LEU A 29 -0.74 5.34 2.29
CA LEU A 29 0.55 5.41 1.59
C LEU A 29 1.51 4.35 2.10
N ILE A 30 2.04 3.55 1.17
CA ILE A 30 3.07 2.54 1.46
C ILE A 30 4.07 2.52 0.29
N GLN A 31 5.24 3.11 0.47
CA GLN A 31 6.29 3.10 -0.56
C GLN A 31 7.58 2.52 0.00
N HIS A 32 8.01 1.43 -0.61
CA HIS A 32 9.24 0.71 -0.29
C HIS A 32 10.39 1.14 -1.19
N PRO A 33 11.64 0.95 -0.78
CA PRO A 33 12.79 1.14 -1.65
C PRO A 33 12.75 0.16 -2.82
N VAL A 34 13.31 0.59 -3.95
CA VAL A 34 13.56 -0.26 -5.12
C VAL A 34 15.06 -0.54 -5.16
N THR A 35 15.43 -1.78 -4.97
CA THR A 35 16.85 -2.19 -4.83
C THR A 35 17.67 -1.98 -6.09
N THR A 36 17.03 -2.05 -7.25
CA THR A 36 17.64 -1.79 -8.56
C THR A 36 17.75 -0.30 -8.91
N GLU A 37 17.11 0.57 -8.12
CA GLU A 37 17.06 2.03 -8.29
C GLU A 37 17.61 2.72 -7.03
N TYR A 38 18.64 2.13 -6.44
CA TYR A 38 19.16 2.50 -5.12
C TYR A 38 19.47 4.00 -4.98
N GLU A 39 20.13 4.59 -5.98
CA GLU A 39 20.58 5.97 -5.95
C GLU A 39 19.43 6.99 -6.07
N ASP A 40 18.32 6.59 -6.70
CA ASP A 40 17.18 7.46 -6.98
C ASP A 40 16.08 7.39 -5.90
N ASN A 41 16.15 6.47 -4.94
CA ASN A 41 15.11 6.26 -3.94
C ASN A 41 14.76 7.53 -3.15
N PHE A 42 15.74 8.39 -2.86
CA PHE A 42 15.48 9.67 -2.20
C PHE A 42 14.67 10.62 -3.09
N LYS A 43 15.00 10.72 -4.37
CA LYS A 43 14.25 11.55 -5.34
C LYS A 43 12.84 11.02 -5.54
N HIS A 44 12.69 9.70 -5.67
CA HIS A 44 11.40 9.05 -5.85
C HIS A 44 10.43 9.33 -4.70
N ILE A 45 10.91 9.28 -3.46
CA ILE A 45 10.04 9.59 -2.30
C ILE A 45 9.70 11.08 -2.20
N GLN A 46 10.58 11.98 -2.67
CA GLN A 46 10.26 13.42 -2.71
C GLN A 46 9.09 13.71 -3.66
N GLU A 47 9.06 13.10 -4.84
CA GLU A 47 7.93 13.25 -5.78
C GLU A 47 6.60 12.81 -5.13
N THR A 48 6.63 11.71 -4.38
CA THR A 48 5.44 11.22 -3.66
C THR A 48 5.04 12.15 -2.51
N ILE A 49 6.02 12.67 -1.75
CA ILE A 49 5.78 13.66 -0.69
C ILE A 49 5.13 14.92 -1.26
N ASP A 50 5.67 15.45 -2.35
CA ASP A 50 5.13 16.65 -2.97
C ASP A 50 3.72 16.40 -3.55
N ALA A 51 3.44 15.19 -4.05
CA ALA A 51 2.11 14.82 -4.51
C ALA A 51 1.09 14.80 -3.35
N ILE A 52 1.41 14.18 -2.21
CA ILE A 52 0.47 14.15 -1.08
C ILE A 52 0.28 15.54 -0.43
N LYS A 53 1.27 16.41 -0.48
CA LYS A 53 1.15 17.81 -0.06
C LYS A 53 0.14 18.56 -0.94
N GLU A 54 0.21 18.36 -2.26
CA GLU A 54 -0.72 18.98 -3.21
C GLU A 54 -2.15 18.46 -3.06
N LEU A 55 -2.30 17.13 -2.83
CA LEU A 55 -3.61 16.50 -2.61
C LEU A 55 -4.29 17.00 -1.33
N SER A 56 -3.51 17.40 -0.31
CA SER A 56 -4.00 17.99 0.94
C SER A 56 -5.08 17.17 1.66
N MET A 57 -5.05 15.85 1.51
CA MET A 57 -5.96 14.91 2.19
C MET A 57 -5.26 14.28 3.39
N PRO A 58 -6.00 13.80 4.41
CA PRO A 58 -5.42 12.96 5.45
C PRO A 58 -4.71 11.74 4.88
N VAL A 59 -3.48 11.47 5.33
CA VAL A 59 -2.65 10.34 4.88
C VAL A 59 -2.31 9.44 6.05
N MET A 60 -2.63 8.16 5.90
CA MET A 60 -2.21 7.07 6.79
C MET A 60 -0.97 6.42 6.16
N TRP A 61 0.20 6.83 6.62
CA TRP A 61 1.48 6.41 6.05
C TRP A 61 2.07 5.24 6.82
N ILE A 62 2.16 4.07 6.18
CA ILE A 62 2.82 2.90 6.75
C ILE A 62 4.28 2.92 6.30
N MET A 63 5.20 2.85 7.26
CA MET A 63 6.64 2.94 7.02
C MET A 63 7.13 1.81 6.12
N PRO A 64 8.16 2.06 5.28
CA PRO A 64 8.72 1.06 4.39
C PRO A 64 9.41 -0.07 5.15
N ASN A 65 9.63 -1.20 4.47
CA ASN A 65 10.51 -2.26 4.93
C ASN A 65 11.97 -1.77 4.99
N MET A 66 12.79 -2.49 5.77
CA MET A 66 14.24 -2.24 5.90
C MET A 66 15.05 -2.93 4.80
N ASP A 67 14.55 -2.90 3.56
CA ASP A 67 15.24 -3.45 2.39
C ASP A 67 16.44 -2.56 1.97
N ALA A 68 17.33 -3.09 1.14
CA ALA A 68 18.44 -2.32 0.59
C ALA A 68 17.92 -1.08 -0.16
N GLY A 69 18.52 0.10 0.07
CA GLY A 69 18.05 1.38 -0.43
C GLY A 69 17.04 2.09 0.47
N SER A 70 16.68 1.50 1.62
CA SER A 70 15.78 2.12 2.60
C SER A 70 16.29 3.46 3.15
N ASP A 71 17.61 3.67 3.15
CA ASP A 71 18.22 4.90 3.65
C ASP A 71 17.73 6.14 2.90
N GLY A 72 17.62 6.08 1.57
CA GLY A 72 17.11 7.15 0.73
C GLY A 72 15.65 7.49 1.04
N ILE A 73 14.80 6.48 1.09
CA ILE A 73 13.38 6.62 1.45
C ILE A 73 13.23 7.16 2.88
N ASN A 74 13.91 6.54 3.85
CA ASN A 74 13.83 6.94 5.26
C ASN A 74 14.36 8.36 5.50
N LYS A 75 15.42 8.78 4.77
CA LYS A 75 15.92 10.15 4.81
C LYS A 75 14.84 11.15 4.36
N GLY A 76 14.17 10.89 3.24
CA GLY A 76 13.10 11.74 2.73
C GLY A 76 11.93 11.82 3.71
N ILE A 77 11.45 10.68 4.22
CA ILE A 77 10.37 10.62 5.21
C ILE A 77 10.75 11.38 6.48
N ARG A 78 11.98 11.20 6.99
CA ARG A 78 12.45 11.88 8.19
C ARG A 78 12.51 13.39 8.00
N GLN A 79 13.05 13.87 6.88
CA GLN A 79 13.10 15.29 6.57
C GLN A 79 11.72 15.93 6.50
N PHE A 80 10.78 15.26 5.85
CA PHE A 80 9.38 15.68 5.77
C PHE A 80 8.72 15.72 7.15
N ARG A 81 8.84 14.63 7.92
CA ARG A 81 8.21 14.51 9.24
C ARG A 81 8.77 15.52 10.24
N GLU A 82 10.12 15.65 10.33
CA GLU A 82 10.81 16.46 11.33
C GLU A 82 10.93 17.93 10.91
N GLY A 83 11.12 18.17 9.62
CA GLY A 83 11.28 19.55 9.09
C GLY A 83 9.96 20.28 8.86
N GLU A 84 8.96 19.58 8.31
CA GLU A 84 7.67 20.20 7.95
C GLU A 84 6.56 19.92 8.98
N ASN A 85 6.70 18.88 9.82
CA ASN A 85 5.71 18.46 10.82
C ASN A 85 4.27 18.41 10.27
N PRO A 86 4.02 17.59 9.23
CA PRO A 86 2.77 17.62 8.47
C PRO A 86 1.58 17.22 9.33
N LYS A 87 0.63 18.14 9.51
CA LYS A 87 -0.56 17.91 10.36
C LYS A 87 -1.61 17.00 9.71
N PHE A 88 -1.50 16.74 8.42
CA PHE A 88 -2.40 15.87 7.67
C PHE A 88 -1.89 14.41 7.54
N VAL A 89 -0.72 14.09 8.10
CA VAL A 89 -0.13 12.74 8.01
C VAL A 89 -0.06 12.09 9.39
N HIS A 90 -0.45 10.81 9.45
CA HIS A 90 -0.20 9.93 10.58
C HIS A 90 0.65 8.76 10.13
N PHE A 91 1.79 8.52 10.81
CA PHE A 91 2.77 7.50 10.46
C PHE A 91 2.61 6.27 11.33
N PHE A 92 2.56 5.09 10.71
CA PHE A 92 2.55 3.80 11.39
C PHE A 92 3.84 3.03 11.09
N LYS A 93 4.46 2.45 12.09
CA LYS A 93 5.58 1.54 11.89
C LYS A 93 5.11 0.22 11.26
N SER A 94 4.03 -0.32 11.77
CA SER A 94 3.32 -1.49 11.27
C SER A 94 1.91 -1.49 11.84
N LEU A 95 1.01 -2.24 11.23
CA LEU A 95 -0.34 -2.45 11.73
C LEU A 95 -0.68 -3.94 11.71
N PRO A 96 -1.30 -4.48 12.77
CA PRO A 96 -1.92 -5.80 12.72
C PRO A 96 -2.99 -5.86 11.62
N ILE A 97 -3.19 -7.03 11.04
CA ILE A 97 -4.08 -7.20 9.89
C ILE A 97 -5.54 -6.81 10.19
N GLU A 98 -5.99 -7.04 11.41
CA GLU A 98 -7.32 -6.70 11.89
C GLU A 98 -7.61 -5.18 11.91
N TYR A 99 -6.57 -4.36 11.96
CA TYR A 99 -6.66 -2.90 11.83
C TYR A 99 -6.34 -2.44 10.41
N TYR A 100 -5.39 -3.11 9.76
CA TYR A 100 -4.95 -2.74 8.42
C TYR A 100 -6.04 -2.98 7.37
N ALA A 101 -6.69 -4.14 7.39
CA ALA A 101 -7.69 -4.47 6.39
C ALA A 101 -8.90 -3.51 6.40
N PRO A 102 -9.49 -3.17 7.56
CA PRO A 102 -10.50 -2.11 7.63
C PRO A 102 -10.00 -0.74 7.21
N LEU A 103 -8.75 -0.37 7.59
CA LEU A 103 -8.14 0.89 7.17
C LEU A 103 -8.04 0.97 5.64
N LEU A 104 -7.53 -0.08 5.00
CA LEU A 104 -7.43 -0.15 3.55
C LEU A 104 -8.81 -0.17 2.88
N ASN A 105 -9.76 -0.94 3.42
CA ASN A 105 -11.10 -1.04 2.85
C ASN A 105 -11.87 0.29 2.85
N ASN A 106 -11.61 1.18 3.79
CA ASN A 106 -12.30 2.47 3.90
C ASN A 106 -11.48 3.65 3.36
N ALA A 107 -10.31 3.40 2.79
CA ALA A 107 -9.51 4.43 2.14
C ALA A 107 -10.14 4.90 0.82
N ALA A 108 -9.96 6.17 0.48
CA ALA A 108 -10.28 6.70 -0.84
C ALA A 108 -9.39 6.06 -1.92
N CYS A 109 -8.10 5.92 -1.60
CA CYS A 109 -7.11 5.32 -2.49
C CYS A 109 -5.90 4.85 -1.68
N ILE A 110 -5.28 3.74 -2.10
CA ILE A 110 -3.92 3.37 -1.68
C ILE A 110 -2.92 3.80 -2.76
N LEU A 111 -1.82 4.43 -2.33
CA LEU A 111 -0.74 4.84 -3.24
C LEU A 111 0.62 4.36 -2.75
N GLY A 112 1.56 4.22 -3.67
CA GLY A 112 2.91 3.72 -3.42
C GLY A 112 3.20 2.46 -4.21
N ASN A 113 4.15 1.65 -3.74
CA ASN A 113 4.60 0.47 -4.48
C ASN A 113 4.52 -0.83 -3.65
N SER A 114 3.66 -0.86 -2.65
CA SER A 114 3.40 -2.08 -1.88
C SER A 114 2.59 -3.09 -2.70
N SER A 115 2.87 -4.39 -2.51
CA SER A 115 2.04 -5.45 -3.08
C SER A 115 0.58 -5.40 -2.57
N SER A 116 0.35 -4.74 -1.46
CA SER A 116 -0.98 -4.52 -0.91
C SER A 116 -1.86 -3.66 -1.83
N GLY A 117 -1.25 -2.72 -2.56
CA GLY A 117 -1.92 -1.95 -3.60
C GLY A 117 -2.32 -2.77 -4.84
N ILE A 118 -1.88 -4.04 -4.94
CA ILE A 118 -2.22 -4.94 -6.04
C ILE A 118 -3.09 -6.08 -5.56
N ARG A 119 -2.79 -6.68 -4.40
CA ARG A 119 -3.41 -7.93 -3.93
C ARG A 119 -4.62 -7.67 -3.02
N GLU A 120 -4.36 -7.06 -1.87
CA GLU A 120 -5.41 -6.82 -0.87
C GLU A 120 -6.40 -5.75 -1.34
N SER A 121 -5.92 -4.71 -2.03
CA SER A 121 -6.79 -3.64 -2.55
C SER A 121 -7.73 -4.13 -3.63
N GLU A 122 -7.31 -5.09 -4.46
CA GLU A 122 -8.13 -5.72 -5.48
C GLU A 122 -9.32 -6.48 -4.86
N TYR A 123 -9.02 -7.36 -3.89
CA TYR A 123 -10.06 -8.07 -3.15
C TYR A 123 -11.05 -7.12 -2.46
N LEU A 124 -10.54 -6.03 -1.88
CA LEU A 124 -11.34 -5.02 -1.20
C LEU A 124 -12.03 -4.03 -2.16
N GLY A 125 -11.67 -4.02 -3.43
CA GLY A 125 -12.13 -3.03 -4.42
C GLY A 125 -11.62 -1.62 -4.13
N THR A 126 -10.54 -1.46 -3.37
CA THR A 126 -9.98 -0.14 -3.04
C THR A 126 -9.17 0.38 -4.22
N PRO A 127 -9.43 1.63 -4.71
CA PRO A 127 -8.64 2.25 -5.76
C PRO A 127 -7.15 2.27 -5.41
N ALA A 128 -6.28 2.00 -6.38
CA ALA A 128 -4.85 1.92 -6.14
C ALA A 128 -4.05 2.66 -7.23
N VAL A 129 -3.05 3.43 -6.79
CA VAL A 129 -2.04 4.06 -7.66
C VAL A 129 -0.70 3.42 -7.35
N ASN A 130 -0.20 2.58 -8.27
CA ASN A 130 1.10 1.92 -8.13
C ASN A 130 2.19 2.82 -8.70
N ILE A 131 3.11 3.27 -7.84
CA ILE A 131 4.16 4.23 -8.18
C ILE A 131 5.46 3.48 -8.50
N GLY A 132 5.98 3.65 -9.72
CA GLY A 132 7.27 3.14 -10.16
C GLY A 132 7.30 1.66 -10.48
N THR A 133 8.47 1.07 -10.45
CA THR A 133 8.80 -0.20 -11.11
C THR A 133 8.70 -1.44 -10.23
N ARG A 134 8.62 -1.29 -8.90
CA ARG A 134 8.74 -2.41 -7.94
C ARG A 134 7.77 -3.56 -8.21
N GLN A 135 6.62 -3.26 -8.77
CA GLN A 135 5.57 -4.23 -9.04
C GLN A 135 5.48 -4.64 -10.53
N HIS A 136 6.51 -4.34 -11.34
CA HIS A 136 6.53 -4.74 -12.75
C HIS A 136 6.40 -6.26 -12.90
N GLY A 137 5.67 -6.69 -13.94
CA GLY A 137 5.46 -8.10 -14.26
C GLY A 137 4.44 -8.83 -13.38
N ARG A 138 3.86 -8.19 -12.36
CA ARG A 138 2.77 -8.76 -11.58
C ARG A 138 1.44 -8.51 -12.29
N GLU A 139 0.55 -9.49 -12.23
CA GLU A 139 -0.84 -9.33 -12.65
C GLU A 139 -1.53 -8.25 -11.82
N ARG A 140 -2.50 -7.55 -12.41
CA ARG A 140 -3.22 -6.43 -11.78
C ARG A 140 -4.71 -6.55 -11.99
N GLY A 141 -5.47 -6.26 -10.95
CA GLY A 141 -6.91 -6.03 -11.03
C GLY A 141 -7.23 -4.68 -11.71
N GLY A 142 -8.49 -4.51 -12.08
CA GLY A 142 -8.96 -3.28 -12.70
C GLY A 142 -8.92 -2.03 -11.81
N ASN A 143 -8.66 -2.21 -10.51
CA ASN A 143 -8.56 -1.13 -9.52
C ASN A 143 -7.19 -0.44 -9.47
N VAL A 144 -6.18 -0.91 -10.25
CA VAL A 144 -4.80 -0.42 -10.19
C VAL A 144 -4.46 0.40 -11.42
N ILE A 145 -3.91 1.59 -11.22
CA ILE A 145 -3.29 2.40 -12.28
C ILE A 145 -1.80 2.56 -11.93
N ASP A 146 -0.94 2.21 -12.89
CA ASP A 146 0.51 2.39 -12.77
C ASP A 146 0.91 3.80 -13.20
N VAL A 147 1.83 4.42 -12.43
CA VAL A 147 2.41 5.74 -12.72
C VAL A 147 3.92 5.73 -12.51
N GLY A 148 4.62 6.67 -13.12
CA GLY A 148 6.03 6.93 -12.86
C GLY A 148 6.26 7.71 -11.56
N TYR A 149 7.54 8.09 -11.35
CA TYR A 149 7.93 8.97 -10.23
C TYR A 149 7.80 10.44 -10.65
N ASN A 150 6.58 10.87 -10.93
CA ASN A 150 6.28 12.25 -11.30
C ASN A 150 5.11 12.78 -10.47
N ARG A 151 5.33 13.87 -9.74
CA ARG A 151 4.32 14.48 -8.86
C ARG A 151 2.99 14.72 -9.56
N ALA A 152 3.00 15.36 -10.73
CA ALA A 152 1.77 15.73 -11.42
C ALA A 152 0.98 14.49 -11.86
N GLU A 153 1.68 13.49 -12.42
CA GLU A 153 1.09 12.21 -12.82
C GLU A 153 0.46 11.48 -11.62
N ILE A 154 1.15 11.46 -10.47
CA ILE A 154 0.64 10.86 -9.22
C ILE A 154 -0.63 11.59 -8.78
N VAL A 155 -0.60 12.91 -8.73
CA VAL A 155 -1.74 13.74 -8.29
C VAL A 155 -2.96 13.52 -9.18
N ASP A 156 -2.79 13.60 -10.49
CA ASP A 156 -3.88 13.46 -11.44
C ASP A 156 -4.48 12.05 -11.39
N THR A 157 -3.64 11.03 -11.30
CA THR A 157 -4.09 9.64 -11.21
C THR A 157 -4.82 9.36 -9.89
N VAL A 158 -4.34 9.89 -8.76
CA VAL A 158 -5.05 9.77 -7.49
C VAL A 158 -6.42 10.44 -7.55
N LYS A 159 -6.54 11.61 -8.17
CA LYS A 159 -7.85 12.29 -8.35
C LYS A 159 -8.81 11.44 -9.21
N ILE A 160 -8.34 10.87 -10.31
CA ILE A 160 -9.12 9.96 -11.16
C ILE A 160 -9.60 8.75 -10.35
N GLN A 161 -8.75 8.13 -9.56
CA GLN A 161 -9.07 6.99 -8.72
C GLN A 161 -10.09 7.33 -7.61
N ILE A 162 -9.96 8.50 -7.01
CA ILE A 162 -10.93 8.98 -6.00
C ILE A 162 -12.30 9.24 -6.64
N GLU A 163 -12.33 9.85 -7.81
CA GLU A 163 -13.57 10.12 -8.55
C GLU A 163 -14.27 8.84 -8.99
N HIS A 164 -13.50 7.84 -9.45
CA HIS A 164 -14.04 6.51 -9.75
C HIS A 164 -14.67 5.85 -8.53
N GLY A 165 -14.06 6.00 -7.37
CA GLY A 165 -14.49 5.36 -6.13
C GLY A 165 -14.24 3.84 -6.11
N LYS A 166 -15.00 3.11 -5.30
CA LYS A 166 -14.83 1.66 -5.09
C LYS A 166 -15.04 0.87 -6.38
N TYR A 167 -14.11 -0.04 -6.62
CA TYR A 167 -14.21 -1.07 -7.65
C TYR A 167 -14.98 -2.29 -7.15
N LYS A 168 -15.44 -3.11 -8.08
CA LYS A 168 -15.95 -4.44 -7.75
C LYS A 168 -14.79 -5.31 -7.27
N SER A 169 -15.00 -6.05 -6.17
CA SER A 169 -14.04 -7.06 -5.70
C SER A 169 -13.66 -8.02 -6.81
N ASP A 170 -12.37 -8.32 -6.96
CA ASP A 170 -11.83 -9.34 -7.85
C ASP A 170 -11.10 -10.39 -7.02
N TYR A 171 -10.93 -11.58 -7.56
CA TYR A 171 -10.34 -12.74 -6.87
C TYR A 171 -9.11 -13.28 -7.60
N LEU A 172 -8.43 -12.45 -8.40
CA LEU A 172 -7.24 -12.81 -9.15
C LEU A 172 -6.17 -13.47 -8.25
N TYR A 173 -6.00 -12.94 -7.04
CA TYR A 173 -5.07 -13.44 -6.04
C TYR A 173 -5.69 -14.42 -5.04
N GLY A 174 -6.94 -14.83 -5.24
CA GLY A 174 -7.61 -15.84 -4.46
C GLY A 174 -8.86 -15.37 -3.74
N ASP A 175 -9.64 -16.36 -3.34
CA ASP A 175 -10.97 -16.23 -2.74
C ASP A 175 -10.97 -16.46 -1.20
N GLY A 176 -9.80 -16.52 -0.57
CA GLY A 176 -9.65 -16.81 0.86
C GLY A 176 -9.68 -18.30 1.23
N HIS A 177 -9.91 -19.21 0.28
CA HIS A 177 -10.02 -20.66 0.54
C HIS A 177 -8.76 -21.46 0.17
N ALA A 178 -7.59 -20.80 0.09
CA ALA A 178 -6.34 -21.46 -0.33
C ALA A 178 -5.96 -22.63 0.58
N SER A 179 -6.11 -22.50 1.90
CA SER A 179 -5.79 -23.57 2.86
C SER A 179 -6.61 -24.85 2.61
N SER A 180 -7.91 -24.72 2.41
CA SER A 180 -8.80 -25.84 2.12
C SER A 180 -8.45 -26.52 0.79
N LYS A 181 -8.11 -25.73 -0.24
CA LYS A 181 -7.66 -26.23 -1.54
C LYS A 181 -6.33 -26.98 -1.42
N ILE A 182 -5.37 -26.44 -0.67
CA ILE A 182 -4.07 -27.09 -0.41
C ILE A 182 -4.26 -28.40 0.33
N VAL A 183 -5.06 -28.44 1.40
CA VAL A 183 -5.33 -29.67 2.16
C VAL A 183 -5.94 -30.73 1.27
N ASN A 184 -6.94 -30.37 0.46
CA ASN A 184 -7.57 -31.32 -0.46
C ASN A 184 -6.58 -31.88 -1.50
N ILE A 185 -5.70 -31.05 -2.05
CA ILE A 185 -4.65 -31.50 -2.98
C ILE A 185 -3.69 -32.46 -2.28
N LEU A 186 -3.19 -32.10 -1.08
CA LEU A 186 -2.24 -32.91 -0.33
C LEU A 186 -2.82 -34.28 0.09
N GLN A 187 -4.10 -34.33 0.40
CA GLN A 187 -4.79 -35.58 0.74
C GLN A 187 -4.94 -36.54 -0.46
N ASN A 188 -4.98 -36.00 -1.67
CA ASN A 188 -5.27 -36.72 -2.89
C ASN A 188 -4.08 -36.87 -3.86
N CYS A 189 -2.95 -36.17 -3.58
CA CYS A 189 -1.76 -36.30 -4.42
C CYS A 189 -0.88 -37.49 -4.03
N GLU A 190 -0.23 -38.07 -5.01
CA GLU A 190 0.82 -39.06 -4.79
C GLU A 190 2.08 -38.35 -4.26
N LEU A 191 2.53 -38.74 -3.08
CA LEU A 191 3.72 -38.15 -2.45
C LEU A 191 4.99 -38.75 -3.06
N VAL A 192 5.73 -37.96 -3.84
CA VAL A 192 7.03 -38.33 -4.36
C VAL A 192 8.10 -37.95 -3.33
N SER A 193 8.67 -38.96 -2.68
CA SER A 193 9.68 -38.80 -1.62
C SER A 193 11.07 -38.38 -2.14
N GLN A 194 11.33 -38.56 -3.43
CA GLN A 194 12.65 -38.28 -4.02
C GLN A 194 12.53 -37.42 -5.29
N LYS A 195 13.14 -36.26 -5.26
CA LYS A 195 13.22 -35.36 -6.42
C LYS A 195 14.23 -35.94 -7.44
N LYS A 196 13.78 -36.18 -8.66
CA LYS A 196 14.69 -36.49 -9.78
C LYS A 196 15.14 -35.19 -10.44
N ILE A 197 16.45 -35.03 -10.63
CA ILE A 197 17.01 -33.92 -11.40
C ILE A 197 16.80 -34.25 -12.88
N THR A 198 16.04 -33.43 -13.58
CA THR A 198 15.92 -33.46 -15.04
C THR A 198 16.91 -32.42 -15.59
N TYR A 199 17.85 -32.88 -16.43
CA TYR A 199 18.77 -32.02 -17.17
C TYR A 199 18.12 -31.59 -18.48
#